data_9095a98f56ac5b58da06868eb8fec947
#
_entry.id   9095a98f56ac5b58da06868eb8fec947
#
_cell.length_a   1.000
_cell.length_b   1.000
_cell.length_c   1.000
_cell.angle_alpha   90.00
_cell.angle_beta   90.00
_cell.angle_gamma   90.00
#
_symmetry.space_group_name_H-M   'P 1'
#
loop_
_entity.id
_entity.type
_entity.pdbx_description
1 polymer ?
#
loop_
_entity_poly.entity_id
_entity_poly.type
_entity_poly.pdbx_seq_one_letter_code
_entity_poly.pdbx_strand_id
1 'polypeptide(L)'
;MWNRSENKINCIFIRHGCTVSNREHRYLGRTDEPLDEAGVVELENALNNGVYKALEENSLKEQIIITSPMRRCKQTAEIILPVSQYHKIHTVKELAEMDFGEWELKSYKELSTDIRFRDSYQAWIDSGGTLAFPNGESKKEFCKRSICGFERALIQALELKRAMPDKEIQIVFFVHGGTIMAIMSHYCDMDYYDYQVKNGCGYSCEVAVEGNEIMFNEIVPISL
;
A
#
# COMPACT_ATOMS: atom_id res chain seq x y z
N MET A 1 -26.79 19.81 -10.91
CA MET A 1 -25.67 19.24 -11.72
C MET A 1 -24.44 19.26 -10.83
N TRP A 2 -23.96 18.12 -10.41
CA TRP A 2 -22.72 18.00 -9.64
C TRP A 2 -21.56 18.35 -10.58
N ASN A 3 -20.74 19.31 -10.19
CA ASN A 3 -19.58 19.71 -11.00
C ASN A 3 -18.55 18.58 -10.96
N ARG A 4 -18.23 17.97 -12.11
CA ARG A 4 -17.34 16.79 -12.23
C ARG A 4 -15.95 17.00 -11.62
N SER A 5 -15.53 18.26 -11.41
CA SER A 5 -14.22 18.58 -10.81
C SER A 5 -14.20 18.57 -9.28
N GLU A 6 -15.35 18.52 -8.61
CA GLU A 6 -15.43 18.70 -7.15
C GLU A 6 -15.14 17.43 -6.33
N ASN A 7 -15.13 16.25 -6.95
CA ASN A 7 -14.96 14.97 -6.28
C ASN A 7 -13.74 14.17 -6.79
N LYS A 8 -12.68 14.87 -7.18
CA LYS A 8 -11.42 14.26 -7.63
C LYS A 8 -10.35 14.39 -6.57
N ILE A 9 -9.71 13.29 -6.23
CA ILE A 9 -8.65 13.17 -5.24
C ILE A 9 -7.44 12.50 -5.88
N ASN A 10 -6.26 13.10 -5.77
CA ASN A 10 -5.04 12.43 -6.21
C ASN A 10 -4.56 11.44 -5.15
N CYS A 11 -4.36 10.20 -5.53
CA CYS A 11 -3.88 9.14 -4.66
C CYS A 11 -2.50 8.65 -5.11
N ILE A 12 -1.58 8.51 -4.15
CA ILE A 12 -0.27 7.93 -4.36
C ILE A 12 -0.12 6.74 -3.41
N PHE A 13 0.19 5.57 -3.96
CA PHE A 13 0.45 4.36 -3.21
C PHE A 13 1.92 4.00 -3.34
N ILE A 14 2.64 3.88 -2.23
CA ILE A 14 4.04 3.50 -2.19
C ILE A 14 4.18 2.24 -1.33
N ARG A 15 4.74 1.18 -1.91
CA ARG A 15 5.17 0.03 -1.15
C ARG A 15 6.40 0.40 -0.32
N HIS A 16 6.42 -0.01 0.95
CA HIS A 16 7.58 0.20 1.82
C HIS A 16 8.90 -0.25 1.18
N GLY A 17 10.02 0.34 1.61
CA GLY A 17 11.36 -0.05 1.21
C GLY A 17 11.70 -1.49 1.58
N CYS A 18 12.84 -1.99 1.12
CA CYS A 18 13.23 -3.37 1.30
C CYS A 18 13.59 -3.68 2.77
N THR A 19 13.26 -4.91 3.19
CA THR A 19 13.64 -5.49 4.50
C THR A 19 14.48 -6.74 4.26
N VAL A 20 15.11 -7.29 5.31
CA VAL A 20 15.86 -8.55 5.23
C VAL A 20 14.97 -9.68 4.70
N SER A 21 13.76 -9.82 5.25
CA SER A 21 12.82 -10.85 4.80
C SER A 21 12.40 -10.71 3.34
N ASN A 22 12.29 -9.48 2.82
CA ASN A 22 12.02 -9.27 1.40
C ASN A 22 13.17 -9.75 0.50
N ARG A 23 14.43 -9.49 0.89
CA ARG A 23 15.62 -9.97 0.14
C ARG A 23 15.73 -11.49 0.18
N GLU A 24 15.32 -12.11 1.28
CA GLU A 24 15.31 -13.56 1.44
C GLU A 24 14.05 -14.22 0.86
N HIS A 25 13.16 -13.46 0.23
CA HIS A 25 11.89 -13.95 -0.34
C HIS A 25 11.03 -14.70 0.68
N ARG A 26 10.93 -14.15 1.91
CA ARG A 26 10.10 -14.68 2.99
C ARG A 26 8.72 -14.03 3.01
N TYR A 27 7.72 -14.74 3.47
CA TYR A 27 6.40 -14.19 3.76
C TYR A 27 6.52 -13.25 4.97
N LEU A 28 6.39 -11.95 4.73
CA LEU A 28 6.49 -10.91 5.75
C LEU A 28 5.17 -10.14 5.85
N GLY A 29 4.34 -10.50 6.80
CA GLY A 29 3.04 -9.89 7.03
C GLY A 29 3.00 -9.07 8.32
N ARG A 30 2.55 -9.70 9.41
CA ARG A 30 2.36 -9.05 10.72
C ARG A 30 3.64 -8.91 11.53
N THR A 31 4.69 -9.61 11.19
CA THR A 31 6.00 -9.40 11.82
C THR A 31 6.49 -7.98 11.55
N ASP A 32 6.80 -7.24 12.63
CA ASP A 32 7.15 -5.82 12.55
C ASP A 32 8.67 -5.62 12.35
N GLU A 33 9.15 -6.02 11.18
CA GLU A 33 10.54 -5.90 10.76
C GLU A 33 10.82 -4.49 10.22
N PRO A 34 11.98 -3.88 10.56
CA PRO A 34 12.41 -2.61 9.99
C PRO A 34 12.92 -2.77 8.55
N LEU A 35 13.16 -1.64 7.88
CA LEU A 35 13.94 -1.61 6.65
C LEU A 35 15.35 -2.13 6.90
N ASP A 36 15.96 -2.80 5.92
CA ASP A 36 17.38 -3.11 5.95
C ASP A 36 18.22 -1.90 5.51
N GLU A 37 19.51 -1.92 5.80
CA GLU A 37 20.42 -0.80 5.48
C GLU A 37 20.45 -0.49 3.99
N ALA A 38 20.48 -1.52 3.14
CA ALA A 38 20.47 -1.33 1.70
C ALA A 38 19.12 -0.79 1.20
N GLY A 39 17.99 -1.19 1.80
CA GLY A 39 16.67 -0.65 1.50
C GLY A 39 16.53 0.83 1.86
N VAL A 40 17.17 1.27 2.94
CA VAL A 40 17.28 2.70 3.28
C VAL A 40 18.03 3.45 2.18
N VAL A 41 19.22 2.98 1.81
CA VAL A 41 20.05 3.60 0.76
C VAL A 41 19.32 3.63 -0.61
N GLU A 42 18.60 2.57 -0.96
CA GLU A 42 17.79 2.52 -2.19
C GLU A 42 16.73 3.62 -2.21
N LEU A 43 16.01 3.84 -1.10
CA LEU A 43 15.01 4.90 -0.99
C LEU A 43 15.63 6.31 -1.03
N GLU A 44 16.73 6.53 -0.35
CA GLU A 44 17.45 7.81 -0.36
C GLU A 44 17.96 8.15 -1.77
N ASN A 45 18.51 7.19 -2.49
CA ASN A 45 18.92 7.36 -3.88
C ASN A 45 17.73 7.68 -4.80
N ALA A 46 16.60 6.99 -4.63
CA ALA A 46 15.40 7.26 -5.38
C ALA A 46 14.85 8.67 -5.13
N LEU A 47 14.85 9.11 -3.87
CA LEU A 47 14.47 10.47 -3.48
C LEU A 47 15.38 11.49 -4.16
N ASN A 48 16.71 11.33 -4.07
CA ASN A 48 17.70 12.22 -4.68
C ASN A 48 17.59 12.27 -6.22
N ASN A 49 17.16 11.17 -6.85
CA ASN A 49 16.93 11.10 -8.29
C ASN A 49 15.53 11.63 -8.69
N GLY A 50 14.75 12.13 -7.75
CA GLY A 50 13.45 12.76 -8.02
C GLY A 50 12.33 11.78 -8.37
N VAL A 51 12.44 10.50 -7.98
CA VAL A 51 11.37 9.50 -8.19
C VAL A 51 10.07 9.93 -7.51
N TYR A 52 10.17 10.59 -6.36
CA TYR A 52 9.02 10.99 -5.54
C TYR A 52 8.63 12.47 -5.70
N LYS A 53 8.94 13.11 -6.84
CA LYS A 53 8.59 14.54 -7.09
C LYS A 53 7.10 14.82 -6.97
N ALA A 54 6.24 13.85 -7.24
CA ALA A 54 4.78 14.00 -7.09
C ALA A 54 4.35 14.28 -5.63
N LEU A 55 5.23 13.99 -4.64
CA LEU A 55 5.00 14.24 -3.22
C LEU A 55 5.46 15.62 -2.76
N GLU A 56 6.14 16.39 -3.60
CA GLU A 56 6.63 17.72 -3.23
C GLU A 56 5.46 18.64 -2.85
N GLU A 57 5.64 19.35 -1.73
CA GLU A 57 4.68 20.33 -1.25
C GLU A 57 4.64 21.54 -2.20
N ASN A 58 3.45 22.03 -2.44
CA ASN A 58 3.25 23.35 -3.00
C ASN A 58 2.04 24.04 -2.33
N SER A 59 1.93 25.34 -2.48
CA SER A 59 0.88 26.15 -1.83
C SER A 59 -0.55 25.81 -2.30
N LEU A 60 -0.71 25.08 -3.39
CA LEU A 60 -2.00 24.69 -3.96
C LEU A 60 -2.44 23.30 -3.49
N LYS A 61 -1.52 22.49 -2.93
CA LYS A 61 -1.80 21.13 -2.44
C LYS A 61 -2.05 21.10 -0.94
N GLU A 62 -2.95 20.21 -0.55
CA GLU A 62 -3.10 19.74 0.84
C GLU A 62 -2.97 18.24 0.86
N GLN A 63 -2.12 17.71 1.72
CA GLN A 63 -1.78 16.29 1.75
C GLN A 63 -2.29 15.61 3.02
N ILE A 64 -2.91 14.44 2.83
CA ILE A 64 -3.24 13.48 3.89
C ILE A 64 -2.25 12.33 3.75
N ILE A 65 -1.44 12.10 4.77
CA ILE A 65 -0.41 11.07 4.76
C ILE A 65 -0.87 9.89 5.61
N ILE A 66 -0.99 8.74 4.99
CA ILE A 66 -1.48 7.51 5.61
C ILE A 66 -0.36 6.47 5.63
N THR A 67 -0.15 5.84 6.78
CA THR A 67 0.76 4.70 6.89
C THR A 67 0.06 3.46 7.41
N SER A 68 0.52 2.30 6.97
CA SER A 68 0.33 1.05 7.68
C SER A 68 0.89 1.17 9.12
N PRO A 69 0.38 0.42 10.09
CA PRO A 69 0.95 0.40 11.44
C PRO A 69 2.38 -0.15 11.51
N MET A 70 2.82 -0.88 10.47
CA MET A 70 4.11 -1.57 10.45
C MET A 70 5.28 -0.58 10.35
N ARG A 71 6.35 -0.85 11.12
CA ARG A 71 7.55 -0.01 11.23
C ARG A 71 8.17 0.31 9.86
N ARG A 72 8.30 -0.67 8.97
CA ARG A 72 8.86 -0.50 7.62
C ARG A 72 8.13 0.56 6.78
N CYS A 73 6.81 0.68 6.93
CA CYS A 73 6.03 1.70 6.22
C CYS A 73 6.27 3.10 6.81
N LYS A 74 6.33 3.20 8.12
CA LYS A 74 6.65 4.47 8.81
C LYS A 74 8.04 4.97 8.46
N GLN A 75 9.05 4.09 8.51
CA GLN A 75 10.42 4.42 8.11
C GLN A 75 10.50 4.87 6.64
N THR A 76 9.75 4.21 5.75
CA THR A 76 9.67 4.63 4.34
C THR A 76 9.11 6.04 4.22
N ALA A 77 8.03 6.35 4.93
CA ALA A 77 7.46 7.70 4.96
C ALA A 77 8.46 8.73 5.50
N GLU A 78 9.16 8.42 6.60
CA GLU A 78 10.16 9.29 7.23
C GLU A 78 11.38 9.56 6.34
N ILE A 79 11.77 8.63 5.48
CA ILE A 79 12.87 8.82 4.52
C ILE A 79 12.41 9.71 3.35
N ILE A 80 11.21 9.48 2.83
CA ILE A 80 10.75 10.14 1.60
C ILE A 80 10.19 11.54 1.88
N LEU A 81 9.54 11.74 3.03
CA LEU A 81 8.89 13.00 3.36
C LEU A 81 9.81 13.96 4.13
N PRO A 82 9.66 15.29 3.97
CA PRO A 82 10.36 16.24 4.81
C PRO A 82 9.86 16.16 6.26
N VAL A 83 10.75 16.44 7.22
CA VAL A 83 10.46 16.38 8.67
C VAL A 83 9.24 17.24 9.05
N SER A 84 9.02 18.34 8.34
CA SER A 84 7.84 19.22 8.51
C SER A 84 6.50 18.52 8.34
N GLN A 85 6.45 17.36 7.67
CA GLN A 85 5.23 16.59 7.41
C GLN A 85 4.98 15.45 8.40
N TYR A 86 5.94 15.09 9.25
CA TYR A 86 5.81 13.93 10.14
C TYR A 86 4.59 14.02 11.08
N HIS A 87 4.22 15.23 11.49
CA HIS A 87 3.04 15.45 12.31
C HIS A 87 1.71 15.20 11.58
N LYS A 88 1.73 15.12 10.24
CA LYS A 88 0.57 14.81 9.38
C LYS A 88 0.38 13.32 9.13
N ILE A 89 1.28 12.47 9.63
CA ILE A 89 1.22 11.01 9.38
C ILE A 89 0.14 10.37 10.24
N HIS A 90 -0.85 9.78 9.60
CA HIS A 90 -1.92 9.02 10.24
C HIS A 90 -1.74 7.52 10.02
N THR A 91 -1.78 6.76 11.11
CA THR A 91 -1.68 5.29 11.03
C THR A 91 -3.07 4.66 10.93
N VAL A 92 -3.27 3.84 9.89
CA VAL A 92 -4.53 3.11 9.65
C VAL A 92 -4.29 1.61 9.80
N LYS A 93 -4.93 1.00 10.80
CA LYS A 93 -4.73 -0.42 11.17
C LYS A 93 -5.19 -1.38 10.07
N GLU A 94 -6.25 -1.03 9.37
CA GLU A 94 -6.83 -1.79 8.29
C GLU A 94 -5.88 -1.97 7.10
N LEU A 95 -4.85 -1.10 6.98
CA LEU A 95 -3.84 -1.15 5.92
C LEU A 95 -2.58 -1.94 6.31
N ALA A 96 -2.59 -2.67 7.43
CA ALA A 96 -1.52 -3.61 7.75
C ALA A 96 -1.43 -4.71 6.69
N GLU A 97 -0.22 -5.30 6.49
CA GLU A 97 -0.04 -6.40 5.54
C GLU A 97 -0.84 -7.63 5.95
N MET A 98 -1.02 -8.54 5.02
CA MET A 98 -1.70 -9.82 5.21
C MET A 98 -1.07 -10.58 6.39
N ASP A 99 -1.92 -11.19 7.21
CA ASP A 99 -1.48 -12.10 8.26
C ASP A 99 -1.20 -13.47 7.65
N PHE A 100 0.07 -13.82 7.52
CA PHE A 100 0.48 -15.10 6.98
C PHE A 100 0.47 -16.24 8.05
N GLY A 101 0.08 -15.93 9.28
CA GLY A 101 -0.06 -16.91 10.35
C GLY A 101 1.19 -17.75 10.57
N GLU A 102 1.08 -19.08 10.49
CA GLU A 102 2.21 -19.99 10.68
C GLU A 102 3.29 -19.91 9.58
N TRP A 103 3.00 -19.23 8.47
CA TRP A 103 3.96 -19.07 7.39
C TRP A 103 4.79 -17.77 7.49
N GLU A 104 4.54 -16.94 8.51
CA GLU A 104 5.36 -15.76 8.77
C GLU A 104 6.85 -16.12 8.81
N LEU A 105 7.67 -15.31 8.14
CA LEU A 105 9.12 -15.43 8.01
C LEU A 105 9.62 -16.72 7.33
N LYS A 106 8.76 -17.50 6.72
CA LYS A 106 9.16 -18.67 5.94
C LYS A 106 9.31 -18.34 4.47
N SER A 107 10.30 -18.93 3.85
CA SER A 107 10.49 -18.88 2.39
C SER A 107 9.65 -19.95 1.70
N TYR A 108 9.42 -19.76 0.39
CA TYR A 108 8.81 -20.78 -0.46
C TYR A 108 9.48 -22.15 -0.30
N LYS A 109 10.83 -22.18 -0.26
CA LYS A 109 11.59 -23.41 -0.14
C LYS A 109 11.29 -24.13 1.18
N GLU A 110 11.26 -23.41 2.29
CA GLU A 110 10.94 -23.98 3.60
C GLU A 110 9.52 -24.52 3.63
N LEU A 111 8.53 -23.78 3.12
CA LEU A 111 7.14 -24.23 3.07
C LEU A 111 6.93 -25.47 2.20
N SER A 112 7.61 -25.55 1.05
CA SER A 112 7.44 -26.65 0.12
C SER A 112 8.20 -27.94 0.50
N THR A 113 9.19 -27.86 1.38
CA THR A 113 10.04 -29.01 1.74
C THR A 113 9.84 -29.52 3.17
N ASP A 114 9.41 -28.67 4.10
CA ASP A 114 9.16 -29.05 5.48
C ASP A 114 7.86 -29.87 5.59
N ILE A 115 7.94 -31.07 6.14
CA ILE A 115 6.81 -31.99 6.32
C ILE A 115 5.63 -31.35 7.10
N ARG A 116 5.89 -30.37 7.97
CA ARG A 116 4.86 -29.68 8.74
C ARG A 116 3.99 -28.77 7.89
N PHE A 117 4.52 -28.23 6.81
CA PHE A 117 3.88 -27.19 6.01
C PHE A 117 3.58 -27.62 4.58
N ARG A 118 4.34 -28.55 4.02
CA ARG A 118 4.30 -28.94 2.60
C ARG A 118 2.89 -29.22 2.09
N ASP A 119 2.13 -30.02 2.80
CA ASP A 119 0.81 -30.45 2.34
C ASP A 119 -0.21 -29.29 2.41
N SER A 120 -0.18 -28.47 3.46
CA SER A 120 -1.01 -27.26 3.57
C SER A 120 -0.61 -26.20 2.55
N TYR A 121 0.70 -26.06 2.29
CA TYR A 121 1.20 -25.13 1.29
C TYR A 121 0.79 -25.53 -0.13
N GLN A 122 0.90 -26.85 -0.47
CA GLN A 122 0.44 -27.35 -1.76
C GLN A 122 -1.07 -27.16 -1.94
N ALA A 123 -1.87 -27.44 -0.92
CA ALA A 123 -3.32 -27.22 -0.96
C ALA A 123 -3.67 -25.73 -1.19
N TRP A 124 -2.91 -24.82 -0.58
CA TRP A 124 -3.08 -23.38 -0.80
C TRP A 124 -2.75 -22.97 -2.24
N ILE A 125 -1.65 -23.50 -2.82
CA ILE A 125 -1.28 -23.28 -4.22
C ILE A 125 -2.39 -23.82 -5.15
N ASP A 126 -2.86 -25.05 -4.93
CA ASP A 126 -3.89 -25.71 -5.75
C ASP A 126 -5.23 -24.94 -5.69
N SER A 127 -5.50 -24.24 -4.59
CA SER A 127 -6.67 -23.39 -4.46
C SER A 127 -6.56 -22.04 -5.20
N GLY A 128 -5.43 -21.74 -5.84
CA GLY A 128 -5.15 -20.41 -6.39
C GLY A 128 -5.03 -19.33 -5.33
N GLY A 129 -4.62 -19.67 -4.09
CA GLY A 129 -4.46 -18.74 -2.98
C GLY A 129 -5.78 -18.27 -2.35
N THR A 130 -6.88 -19.03 -2.53
CA THR A 130 -8.19 -18.71 -1.95
C THR A 130 -8.37 -19.21 -0.52
N LEU A 131 -7.63 -20.26 -0.14
CA LEU A 131 -7.63 -20.74 1.24
C LEU A 131 -6.98 -19.72 2.19
N ALA A 132 -7.45 -19.68 3.44
CA ALA A 132 -6.79 -18.89 4.48
C ALA A 132 -5.41 -19.48 4.81
N PHE A 133 -4.49 -18.63 5.21
CA PHE A 133 -3.23 -19.07 5.79
C PHE A 133 -3.48 -19.78 7.15
N PRO A 134 -2.76 -20.84 7.49
CA PRO A 134 -2.92 -21.50 8.78
C PRO A 134 -2.74 -20.51 9.94
N ASN A 135 -3.78 -20.35 10.76
CA ASN A 135 -3.84 -19.34 11.84
C ASN A 135 -3.62 -17.89 11.38
N GLY A 136 -3.89 -17.58 10.09
CA GLY A 136 -3.77 -16.27 9.48
C GLY A 136 -5.04 -15.85 8.75
N GLU A 137 -4.92 -14.86 7.87
CA GLU A 137 -6.04 -14.32 7.09
C GLU A 137 -6.26 -15.10 5.79
N SER A 138 -7.49 -15.09 5.29
CA SER A 138 -7.79 -15.37 3.89
C SER A 138 -7.56 -14.12 3.03
N LYS A 139 -7.28 -14.31 1.74
CA LYS A 139 -7.20 -13.22 0.76
C LYS A 139 -8.46 -12.34 0.78
N LYS A 140 -9.65 -12.96 0.94
CA LYS A 140 -10.93 -12.24 0.99
C LYS A 140 -11.04 -11.29 2.20
N GLU A 141 -10.65 -11.76 3.39
CA GLU A 141 -10.66 -10.94 4.62
C GLU A 141 -9.66 -9.79 4.50
N PHE A 142 -8.46 -10.08 4.03
CA PHE A 142 -7.42 -9.10 3.78
C PHE A 142 -7.88 -8.00 2.82
N CYS A 143 -8.40 -8.36 1.64
CA CYS A 143 -8.89 -7.40 0.64
C CYS A 143 -10.01 -6.55 1.24
N LYS A 144 -10.99 -7.15 1.91
CA LYS A 144 -12.12 -6.44 2.52
C LYS A 144 -11.66 -5.36 3.49
N ARG A 145 -10.71 -5.68 4.41
CA ARG A 145 -10.24 -4.67 5.37
C ARG A 145 -9.36 -3.59 4.73
N SER A 146 -8.52 -3.96 3.74
CA SER A 146 -7.69 -3.00 3.01
C SER A 146 -8.52 -1.99 2.24
N ILE A 147 -9.58 -2.44 1.56
CA ILE A 147 -10.55 -1.59 0.87
C ILE A 147 -11.25 -0.68 1.87
N CYS A 148 -11.74 -1.20 3.00
CA CYS A 148 -12.37 -0.38 4.03
C CYS A 148 -11.42 0.71 4.59
N GLY A 149 -10.13 0.39 4.78
CA GLY A 149 -9.12 1.37 5.19
C GLY A 149 -8.89 2.48 4.16
N PHE A 150 -8.86 2.12 2.87
CA PHE A 150 -8.77 3.06 1.76
C PHE A 150 -10.00 3.96 1.66
N GLU A 151 -11.21 3.39 1.65
CA GLU A 151 -12.47 4.15 1.56
C GLU A 151 -12.63 5.15 2.69
N ARG A 152 -12.21 4.79 3.92
CA ARG A 152 -12.23 5.70 5.07
C ARG A 152 -11.30 6.90 4.84
N ALA A 153 -10.09 6.68 4.31
CA ALA A 153 -9.17 7.77 3.98
C ALA A 153 -9.72 8.64 2.83
N LEU A 154 -10.36 8.02 1.84
CA LEU A 154 -10.99 8.73 0.73
C LEU A 154 -12.15 9.64 1.21
N ILE A 155 -12.99 9.17 2.13
CA ILE A 155 -14.07 9.97 2.73
C ILE A 155 -13.48 11.22 3.41
N GLN A 156 -12.42 11.07 4.21
CA GLN A 156 -11.74 12.21 4.86
C GLN A 156 -11.20 13.21 3.82
N ALA A 157 -10.62 12.73 2.74
CA ALA A 157 -10.11 13.58 1.67
C ALA A 157 -11.24 14.35 0.95
N LEU A 158 -12.38 13.71 0.71
CA LEU A 158 -13.54 14.38 0.13
C LEU A 158 -14.15 15.44 1.05
N GLU A 159 -14.16 15.20 2.36
CA GLU A 159 -14.57 16.20 3.36
C GLU A 159 -13.62 17.39 3.34
N LEU A 160 -12.32 17.13 3.29
CA LEU A 160 -11.30 18.19 3.21
C LEU A 160 -11.41 18.97 1.90
N LYS A 161 -11.66 18.31 0.77
CA LYS A 161 -11.90 18.95 -0.55
C LYS A 161 -13.09 19.90 -0.51
N ARG A 162 -14.19 19.51 0.16
CA ARG A 162 -15.36 20.37 0.33
C ARG A 162 -15.06 21.59 1.20
N ALA A 163 -14.22 21.43 2.24
CA ALA A 163 -13.80 22.52 3.12
C ALA A 163 -12.79 23.47 2.44
N MET A 164 -12.01 22.96 1.48
CA MET A 164 -10.94 23.68 0.77
C MET A 164 -11.09 23.50 -0.75
N PRO A 165 -12.14 24.05 -1.40
CA PRO A 165 -12.44 23.77 -2.82
C PRO A 165 -11.32 24.21 -3.76
N ASP A 166 -10.58 25.27 -3.40
CA ASP A 166 -9.48 25.82 -4.20
C ASP A 166 -8.16 25.03 -4.06
N LYS A 167 -8.10 24.05 -3.14
CA LYS A 167 -6.93 23.21 -2.95
C LYS A 167 -7.05 21.90 -3.74
N GLU A 168 -5.92 21.44 -4.24
CA GLU A 168 -5.74 20.08 -4.69
C GLU A 168 -5.53 19.17 -3.47
N ILE A 169 -6.40 18.18 -3.29
CA ILE A 169 -6.26 17.22 -2.19
C ILE A 169 -5.55 15.97 -2.71
N GLN A 170 -4.50 15.58 -2.00
CA GLN A 170 -3.71 14.40 -2.30
C GLN A 170 -3.66 13.48 -1.09
N ILE A 171 -3.89 12.18 -1.29
CA ILE A 171 -3.66 11.15 -0.27
C ILE A 171 -2.40 10.38 -0.64
N VAL A 172 -1.47 10.28 0.30
CA VAL A 172 -0.24 9.48 0.13
C VAL A 172 -0.30 8.29 1.07
N PHE A 173 -0.26 7.08 0.51
CA PHE A 173 -0.29 5.83 1.24
C PHE A 173 1.09 5.17 1.24
N PHE A 174 1.69 4.99 2.42
CA PHE A 174 2.87 4.16 2.63
C PHE A 174 2.42 2.82 3.19
N VAL A 175 2.36 1.82 2.33
CA VAL A 175 1.69 0.54 2.60
C VAL A 175 2.51 -0.65 2.08
N HIS A 176 1.87 -1.76 1.79
CA HIS A 176 2.47 -3.02 1.40
C HIS A 176 2.07 -3.43 -0.01
N GLY A 177 2.82 -4.37 -0.59
CA GLY A 177 2.49 -4.91 -1.90
C GLY A 177 1.10 -5.53 -1.95
N GLY A 178 0.75 -6.35 -0.95
CA GLY A 178 -0.57 -6.93 -0.84
C GLY A 178 -1.68 -5.90 -0.74
N THR A 179 -1.47 -4.84 0.06
CA THR A 179 -2.44 -3.74 0.22
C THR A 179 -2.70 -3.01 -1.10
N ILE A 180 -1.64 -2.71 -1.86
CA ILE A 180 -1.76 -2.07 -3.18
C ILE A 180 -2.54 -2.98 -4.13
N MET A 181 -2.15 -4.26 -4.21
CA MET A 181 -2.83 -5.25 -5.04
C MET A 181 -4.33 -5.36 -4.69
N ALA A 182 -4.68 -5.37 -3.39
CA ALA A 182 -6.06 -5.47 -2.93
C ALA A 182 -6.92 -4.28 -3.33
N ILE A 183 -6.39 -3.06 -3.19
CA ILE A 183 -7.11 -1.84 -3.53
C ILE A 183 -7.22 -1.70 -5.05
N MET A 184 -6.10 -1.81 -5.77
CA MET A 184 -6.06 -1.62 -7.21
C MET A 184 -6.94 -2.64 -7.95
N SER A 185 -6.85 -3.93 -7.61
CA SER A 185 -7.67 -4.97 -8.26
C SER A 185 -9.17 -4.87 -7.96
N HIS A 186 -9.57 -4.16 -6.92
CA HIS A 186 -10.98 -3.94 -6.59
C HIS A 186 -11.62 -2.86 -7.46
N TYR A 187 -10.86 -1.81 -7.80
CA TYR A 187 -11.37 -0.64 -8.52
C TYR A 187 -10.92 -0.56 -9.98
N CYS A 188 -10.03 -1.43 -10.42
CA CYS A 188 -9.46 -1.45 -11.77
C CYS A 188 -9.65 -2.83 -12.41
N ASP A 189 -9.53 -2.89 -13.75
CA ASP A 189 -9.95 -4.06 -14.55
C ASP A 189 -8.92 -5.19 -14.67
N MET A 190 -7.82 -5.17 -13.90
CA MET A 190 -6.78 -6.20 -13.95
C MET A 190 -6.85 -7.12 -12.74
N ASP A 191 -6.26 -8.31 -12.84
CA ASP A 191 -6.20 -9.28 -11.76
C ASP A 191 -5.31 -8.81 -10.60
N TYR A 192 -5.54 -9.38 -9.41
CA TYR A 192 -4.85 -9.02 -8.18
C TYR A 192 -3.32 -8.95 -8.33
N TYR A 193 -2.71 -9.96 -8.95
CA TYR A 193 -1.24 -10.05 -9.06
C TYR A 193 -0.65 -9.13 -10.13
N ASP A 194 -1.45 -8.58 -11.03
CA ASP A 194 -0.99 -7.65 -12.08
C ASP A 194 -0.57 -6.29 -11.49
N TYR A 195 -1.06 -5.97 -10.29
CA TYR A 195 -0.68 -4.75 -9.55
C TYR A 195 0.51 -4.95 -8.60
N GLN A 196 1.27 -6.03 -8.77
CA GLN A 196 2.46 -6.26 -7.96
C GLN A 196 3.54 -5.21 -8.25
N VAL A 197 4.06 -4.58 -7.20
CA VAL A 197 5.14 -3.58 -7.29
C VAL A 197 6.35 -3.99 -6.46
N LYS A 198 7.54 -3.54 -6.87
CA LYS A 198 8.78 -3.70 -6.09
C LYS A 198 8.77 -2.79 -4.86
N ASN A 199 9.64 -3.07 -3.89
CA ASN A 199 9.85 -2.20 -2.72
C ASN A 199 10.24 -0.80 -3.17
N GLY A 200 9.72 0.24 -2.52
CA GLY A 200 9.90 1.64 -2.92
C GLY A 200 9.10 2.10 -4.13
N CYS A 201 8.54 1.18 -4.92
CA CYS A 201 7.70 1.47 -6.08
C CYS A 201 6.23 1.58 -5.71
N GLY A 202 5.39 2.01 -6.67
CA GLY A 202 3.98 2.16 -6.43
C GLY A 202 3.21 2.66 -7.63
N TYR A 203 2.09 3.33 -7.36
CA TYR A 203 1.24 3.97 -8.37
C TYR A 203 0.79 5.36 -7.91
N SER A 204 0.65 6.26 -8.86
CA SER A 204 -0.16 7.47 -8.71
C SER A 204 -1.40 7.37 -9.58
N CYS A 205 -2.53 7.90 -9.11
CA CYS A 205 -3.78 7.90 -9.86
C CYS A 205 -4.69 9.05 -9.40
N GLU A 206 -5.63 9.43 -10.26
CA GLU A 206 -6.76 10.27 -9.89
C GLU A 206 -7.93 9.37 -9.51
N VAL A 207 -8.51 9.59 -8.34
CA VAL A 207 -9.72 8.89 -7.87
C VAL A 207 -10.90 9.84 -7.94
N ALA A 208 -11.88 9.52 -8.77
CA ALA A 208 -13.12 10.24 -8.90
C ALA A 208 -14.25 9.50 -8.19
N VAL A 209 -15.15 10.24 -7.52
CA VAL A 209 -16.32 9.66 -6.83
C VAL A 209 -17.60 10.26 -7.40
N GLU A 210 -18.44 9.43 -8.02
CA GLU A 210 -19.74 9.81 -8.56
C GLU A 210 -20.86 8.98 -7.90
N GLY A 211 -21.63 9.60 -7.02
CA GLY A 211 -22.61 8.86 -6.21
C GLY A 211 -21.94 7.84 -5.29
N ASN A 212 -22.17 6.56 -5.54
CA ASN A 212 -21.55 5.44 -4.81
C ASN A 212 -20.42 4.76 -5.61
N GLU A 213 -20.10 5.25 -6.79
CA GLU A 213 -19.07 4.67 -7.65
C GLU A 213 -17.74 5.38 -7.41
N ILE A 214 -16.68 4.58 -7.26
CA ILE A 214 -15.29 5.03 -7.13
C ILE A 214 -14.55 4.57 -8.37
N MET A 215 -13.96 5.52 -9.09
CA MET A 215 -13.28 5.27 -10.36
C MET A 215 -11.82 5.72 -10.25
N PHE A 216 -10.91 4.85 -10.68
CA PHE A 216 -9.48 5.12 -10.76
C PHE A 216 -9.12 5.50 -12.20
N ASN A 217 -8.56 6.68 -12.37
CA ASN A 217 -8.17 7.26 -13.65
C ASN A 217 -6.68 7.60 -13.64
N GLU A 218 -6.08 7.74 -14.82
CA GLU A 218 -4.70 8.21 -14.98
C GLU A 218 -3.68 7.44 -14.11
N ILE A 219 -3.78 6.11 -14.12
CA ILE A 219 -2.89 5.26 -13.34
C ILE A 219 -1.48 5.27 -13.93
N VAL A 220 -0.52 5.78 -13.19
CA VAL A 220 0.89 5.90 -13.59
C VAL A 220 1.77 5.14 -12.59
N PRO A 221 2.63 4.21 -13.05
CA PRO A 221 3.55 3.52 -12.16
C PRO A 221 4.66 4.45 -11.65
N ILE A 222 5.04 4.28 -10.39
CA ILE A 222 6.22 4.87 -9.76
C ILE A 222 7.27 3.77 -9.66
N SER A 223 8.43 3.97 -10.29
CA SER A 223 9.52 2.98 -10.38
C SER A 223 10.85 3.59 -9.95
N LEU A 224 11.66 2.78 -9.24
CA LEU A 224 13.06 3.10 -8.87
C LEU A 224 14.00 2.94 -10.07
#